data_0239ba9982e4b18f4113e08b12de4e7d
#
_entry.id   0239ba9982e4b18f4113e08b12de4e7d
#
_cell.length_a   1.000
_cell.length_b   1.000
_cell.length_c   1.000
_cell.angle_alpha   90.00
_cell.angle_beta   90.00
_cell.angle_gamma   90.00
#
_symmetry.space_group_name_H-M   'P 1'
#
loop_
_entity.id
_entity.type
_entity.pdbx_description
1 polymer ?
#
loop_
_entity_poly.entity_id
_entity_poly.type
_entity_poly.pdbx_seq_one_letter_code
_entity_poly.pdbx_strand_id
1 'polypeptide(L)'
;RHFTTYRAGTAMAPAKTEAADIARVSAWRARVTPTAEGNLSSADGFDLLAEFGIATAPFARIRDADGLARFTGTGGFPMVLKLDDPAIPHKSEVGGVILGIGSPEKAHESYALLHSRHPGAALIAQAQASGFELILGMTTDADFGPMVTVGLGGIYAEIFRESVVLPPPIGRNAAETALR
;
A
#
# COMPACT_ATOMS: atom_id res chain seq x y z
N ARG A 1 -26.38 10.24 7.06
CA ARG A 1 -25.18 11.07 6.79
C ARG A 1 -24.89 11.85 8.07
N HIS A 2 -24.00 11.33 8.92
CA HIS A 2 -23.48 12.11 10.05
C HIS A 2 -22.22 12.82 9.58
N PHE A 3 -22.33 14.10 9.26
CA PHE A 3 -21.17 14.97 9.21
C PHE A 3 -20.77 15.29 10.65
N THR A 4 -19.73 14.67 11.15
CA THR A 4 -19.12 15.10 12.40
C THR A 4 -18.46 16.46 12.13
N THR A 5 -18.97 17.51 12.73
CA THR A 5 -18.46 18.87 12.56
C THR A 5 -17.05 18.93 13.13
N TYR A 6 -16.04 18.96 12.25
CA TYR A 6 -14.68 19.26 12.63
C TYR A 6 -14.62 20.71 13.14
N ARG A 7 -14.50 20.90 14.45
CA ARG A 7 -14.09 22.20 15.01
C ARG A 7 -12.62 22.35 14.74
N ALA A 8 -12.25 23.26 13.83
CA ALA A 8 -10.87 23.67 13.62
C ALA A 8 -10.30 24.20 14.95
N GLY A 9 -9.69 23.32 15.71
CA GLY A 9 -8.80 23.72 16.80
C GLY A 9 -7.56 24.30 16.16
N THR A 10 -7.21 25.52 16.56
CA THR A 10 -6.04 26.34 16.25
C THR A 10 -5.31 25.94 14.97
N ALA A 11 -5.45 26.71 13.91
CA ALA A 11 -4.77 26.50 12.64
C ALA A 11 -3.28 26.23 12.89
N MET A 12 -2.89 24.97 12.79
CA MET A 12 -1.48 24.61 12.80
C MET A 12 -0.89 25.17 11.51
N ALA A 13 0.17 25.97 11.63
CA ALA A 13 0.89 26.43 10.47
C ALA A 13 1.21 25.23 9.57
N PRO A 14 1.04 25.35 8.24
CA PRO A 14 1.34 24.26 7.34
C PRO A 14 2.77 23.80 7.61
N ALA A 15 2.95 22.49 7.81
CA ALA A 15 4.28 21.92 7.88
C ALA A 15 5.01 22.39 6.61
N LYS A 16 6.13 23.07 6.76
CA LYS A 16 6.92 23.50 5.61
C LYS A 16 7.38 22.22 4.92
N THR A 17 6.89 22.01 3.69
CA THR A 17 7.45 20.96 2.84
C THR A 17 8.93 21.26 2.68
N GLU A 18 9.77 20.44 3.27
CA GLU A 18 11.20 20.67 3.20
C GLU A 18 11.69 20.47 1.76
N ALA A 19 12.65 21.27 1.31
CA ALA A 19 13.24 21.13 -0.01
C ALA A 19 13.76 19.70 -0.26
N ALA A 20 14.22 19.02 0.81
CA ALA A 20 14.62 17.63 0.79
C ALA A 20 13.48 16.69 0.42
N ASP A 21 12.25 16.92 0.88
CA ASP A 21 11.09 16.07 0.55
C ASP A 21 10.69 16.24 -0.92
N ILE A 22 10.73 17.46 -1.43
CA ILE A 22 10.49 17.73 -2.85
C ILE A 22 11.53 17.01 -3.71
N ALA A 23 12.81 17.06 -3.33
CA ALA A 23 13.87 16.37 -4.04
C ALA A 23 13.70 14.85 -4.03
N ARG A 24 13.29 14.24 -2.89
CA ARG A 24 13.00 12.80 -2.78
C ARG A 24 11.87 12.38 -3.71
N VAL A 25 10.74 13.10 -3.67
CA VAL A 25 9.59 12.82 -4.57
C VAL A 25 10.00 12.94 -6.02
N SER A 26 10.77 13.97 -6.38
CA SER A 26 11.21 14.16 -7.75
C SER A 26 12.15 13.04 -8.22
N ALA A 27 13.09 12.62 -7.37
CA ALA A 27 14.00 11.51 -7.65
C ALA A 27 13.24 10.18 -7.77
N TRP A 28 12.24 9.94 -6.92
CA TRP A 28 11.39 8.76 -7.01
C TRP A 28 10.55 8.77 -8.30
N ARG A 29 9.89 9.88 -8.63
CA ARG A 29 9.09 10.03 -9.86
C ARG A 29 9.90 9.76 -11.13
N ALA A 30 11.17 10.11 -11.14
CA ALA A 30 12.05 9.84 -12.28
C ALA A 30 12.36 8.35 -12.51
N ARG A 31 12.10 7.48 -11.52
CA ARG A 31 12.39 6.04 -11.55
C ARG A 31 11.18 5.18 -11.85
N VAL A 32 9.98 5.72 -11.74
CA VAL A 32 8.73 4.97 -11.89
C VAL A 32 7.99 5.38 -13.15
N THR A 33 7.29 4.43 -13.74
CA THR A 33 6.42 4.67 -14.90
C THR A 33 5.00 4.25 -14.54
N PRO A 34 4.12 5.20 -14.21
CA PRO A 34 2.72 4.90 -13.96
C PRO A 34 2.01 4.51 -15.27
N THR A 35 0.88 3.81 -15.14
CA THR A 35 -0.03 3.60 -16.28
C THR A 35 -0.66 4.94 -16.73
N ALA A 36 -1.39 4.93 -17.83
CA ALA A 36 -2.14 6.11 -18.31
C ALA A 36 -3.15 6.61 -17.26
N GLU A 37 -3.70 5.71 -16.44
CA GLU A 37 -4.62 6.01 -15.34
C GLU A 37 -3.90 6.43 -14.05
N GLY A 38 -2.57 6.46 -14.05
CA GLY A 38 -1.76 6.86 -12.89
C GLY A 38 -1.47 5.73 -11.90
N ASN A 39 -1.79 4.47 -12.21
CA ASN A 39 -1.51 3.35 -11.33
C ASN A 39 -0.02 3.00 -11.30
N LEU A 40 0.46 2.58 -10.15
CA LEU A 40 1.83 2.11 -9.90
C LEU A 40 1.85 0.63 -9.55
N SER A 41 2.99 -0.02 -9.75
CA SER A 41 3.22 -1.34 -9.16
C SER A 41 3.20 -1.26 -7.63
N SER A 42 2.85 -2.36 -6.97
CA SER A 42 2.89 -2.41 -5.50
C SER A 42 4.30 -2.17 -4.97
N ALA A 43 5.30 -2.70 -5.67
CA ALA A 43 6.70 -2.55 -5.29
C ALA A 43 7.16 -1.08 -5.39
N ASP A 44 6.74 -0.34 -6.43
CA ASP A 44 7.08 1.08 -6.56
C ASP A 44 6.39 1.92 -5.47
N GLY A 45 5.15 1.55 -5.09
CA GLY A 45 4.46 2.16 -3.96
C GLY A 45 5.19 1.91 -2.64
N PHE A 46 5.69 0.69 -2.39
CA PHE A 46 6.46 0.38 -1.18
C PHE A 46 7.80 1.12 -1.14
N ASP A 47 8.47 1.25 -2.28
CA ASP A 47 9.69 2.04 -2.38
C ASP A 47 9.42 3.52 -2.04
N LEU A 48 8.29 4.09 -2.48
CA LEU A 48 7.87 5.44 -2.09
C LEU A 48 7.67 5.58 -0.58
N LEU A 49 6.96 4.63 0.04
CA LEU A 49 6.74 4.65 1.48
C LEU A 49 8.07 4.62 2.24
N ALA A 50 9.02 3.80 1.78
CA ALA A 50 10.34 3.71 2.38
C ALA A 50 11.15 5.03 2.27
N GLU A 51 11.03 5.79 1.18
CA GLU A 51 11.66 7.11 1.03
C GLU A 51 11.22 8.10 2.12
N PHE A 52 9.99 7.93 2.63
CA PHE A 52 9.45 8.73 3.73
C PHE A 52 9.57 8.07 5.10
N GLY A 53 10.34 6.99 5.22
CA GLY A 53 10.55 6.28 6.49
C GLY A 53 9.32 5.53 6.99
N ILE A 54 8.33 5.28 6.13
CA ILE A 54 7.16 4.47 6.47
C ILE A 54 7.52 3.00 6.30
N ALA A 55 7.49 2.26 7.40
CA ALA A 55 7.82 0.84 7.40
C ALA A 55 6.80 0.04 6.58
N THR A 56 7.31 -0.87 5.75
CA THR A 56 6.51 -1.85 5.02
C THR A 56 6.85 -3.26 5.49
N ALA A 57 5.92 -4.21 5.36
CA ALA A 57 6.28 -5.60 5.51
C ALA A 57 7.39 -5.97 4.50
N PRO A 58 8.38 -6.80 4.88
CA PRO A 58 9.43 -7.22 3.97
C PRO A 58 8.88 -7.74 2.65
N PHE A 59 9.42 -7.30 1.54
CA PHE A 59 8.98 -7.69 0.21
C PHE A 59 10.15 -7.84 -0.76
N ALA A 60 9.93 -8.56 -1.86
CA ALA A 60 10.85 -8.64 -2.98
C ALA A 60 10.10 -8.73 -4.32
N ARG A 61 10.63 -8.09 -5.34
CA ARG A 61 10.23 -8.31 -6.73
C ARG A 61 10.73 -9.68 -7.18
N ILE A 62 9.82 -10.54 -7.62
CA ILE A 62 10.13 -11.90 -8.04
C ILE A 62 10.17 -11.95 -9.56
N ARG A 63 11.36 -12.14 -10.10
CA ARG A 63 11.59 -12.24 -11.54
C ARG A 63 11.72 -13.69 -11.99
N ASP A 64 12.17 -14.57 -11.08
CA ASP A 64 12.48 -15.97 -11.32
C ASP A 64 12.33 -16.79 -10.04
N ALA A 65 12.44 -18.10 -10.18
CA ALA A 65 12.38 -19.05 -9.06
C ALA A 65 13.53 -18.84 -8.04
N ASP A 66 14.70 -18.43 -8.50
CA ASP A 66 15.83 -18.16 -7.61
C ASP A 66 15.58 -16.92 -6.74
N GLY A 67 14.95 -15.89 -7.30
CA GLY A 67 14.50 -14.72 -6.54
C GLY A 67 13.51 -15.10 -5.45
N LEU A 68 12.56 -15.99 -5.76
CA LEU A 68 11.63 -16.52 -4.77
C LEU A 68 12.36 -17.33 -3.69
N ALA A 69 13.30 -18.22 -4.08
CA ALA A 69 14.09 -19.01 -3.13
C ALA A 69 14.89 -18.11 -2.17
N ARG A 70 15.50 -17.05 -2.67
CA ARG A 70 16.20 -16.06 -1.83
C ARG A 70 15.25 -15.40 -0.83
N PHE A 71 14.05 -14.97 -1.26
CA PHE A 71 13.07 -14.34 -0.38
C PHE A 71 12.59 -15.32 0.69
N THR A 72 12.24 -16.55 0.33
CA THR A 72 11.80 -17.58 1.29
C THR A 72 12.89 -17.95 2.31
N GLY A 73 14.15 -17.83 1.93
CA GLY A 73 15.30 -18.07 2.83
C GLY A 73 15.50 -16.96 3.87
N THR A 74 15.00 -15.75 3.64
CA THR A 74 15.24 -14.59 4.51
C THR A 74 13.95 -13.93 5.02
N GLY A 75 12.85 -14.02 4.28
CA GLY A 75 11.65 -13.24 4.49
C GLY A 75 10.66 -13.80 5.52
N GLY A 76 10.82 -15.08 5.86
CA GLY A 76 9.93 -15.75 6.81
C GLY A 76 8.54 -16.07 6.27
N PHE A 77 7.85 -16.92 7.00
CA PHE A 77 6.49 -17.36 6.72
C PHE A 77 5.55 -16.96 7.87
N PRO A 78 4.25 -16.80 7.62
CA PRO A 78 3.58 -16.92 6.33
C PRO A 78 3.90 -15.75 5.39
N MET A 79 3.77 -15.99 4.08
CA MET A 79 3.97 -14.99 3.05
C MET A 79 2.80 -14.92 2.06
N VAL A 80 2.80 -13.86 1.29
CA VAL A 80 1.87 -13.61 0.18
C VAL A 80 2.67 -13.55 -1.11
N LEU A 81 2.13 -14.14 -2.16
CA LEU A 81 2.61 -13.95 -3.53
C LEU A 81 1.49 -13.30 -4.35
N LYS A 82 1.79 -12.22 -5.06
CA LYS A 82 0.79 -11.47 -5.83
C LYS A 82 1.36 -10.90 -7.11
N LEU A 83 0.49 -10.69 -8.09
CA LEU A 83 0.82 -9.93 -9.30
C LEU A 83 1.31 -8.53 -8.92
N ASP A 84 2.31 -8.05 -9.64
CA ASP A 84 2.83 -6.68 -9.50
C ASP A 84 2.70 -5.89 -10.80
N ASP A 85 1.57 -6.06 -11.47
CA ASP A 85 1.23 -5.36 -12.69
C ASP A 85 0.32 -4.16 -12.36
N PRO A 86 0.75 -2.92 -12.66
CA PRO A 86 -0.07 -1.73 -12.41
C PRO A 86 -1.30 -1.64 -13.31
N ALA A 87 -1.34 -2.38 -14.44
CA ALA A 87 -2.52 -2.48 -15.28
C ALA A 87 -3.63 -3.35 -14.68
N ILE A 88 -3.32 -4.10 -13.60
CA ILE A 88 -4.27 -4.97 -12.89
C ILE A 88 -4.47 -4.44 -11.46
N PRO A 89 -5.29 -3.40 -11.24
CA PRO A 89 -5.50 -2.84 -9.91
C PRO A 89 -6.21 -3.82 -8.96
N HIS A 90 -7.18 -4.60 -9.45
CA HIS A 90 -7.98 -5.56 -8.68
C HIS A 90 -7.44 -6.99 -8.79
N LYS A 91 -6.21 -7.19 -8.31
CA LYS A 91 -5.46 -8.45 -8.43
C LYS A 91 -6.19 -9.68 -7.88
N SER A 92 -6.97 -9.52 -6.82
CA SER A 92 -7.74 -10.61 -6.19
C SER A 92 -8.85 -11.13 -7.11
N GLU A 93 -9.51 -10.27 -7.88
CA GLU A 93 -10.59 -10.65 -8.78
C GLU A 93 -10.13 -11.54 -9.93
N VAL A 94 -8.89 -11.39 -10.35
CA VAL A 94 -8.28 -12.21 -11.41
C VAL A 94 -7.49 -13.41 -10.87
N GLY A 95 -7.63 -13.72 -9.56
CA GLY A 95 -6.87 -14.80 -8.92
C GLY A 95 -5.37 -14.53 -8.84
N GLY A 96 -4.98 -13.26 -8.87
CA GLY A 96 -3.60 -12.79 -8.87
C GLY A 96 -2.97 -12.63 -7.48
N VAL A 97 -3.61 -13.15 -6.42
CA VAL A 97 -3.12 -13.08 -5.03
C VAL A 97 -3.25 -14.44 -4.37
N ILE A 98 -2.17 -14.94 -3.76
CA ILE A 98 -2.17 -16.16 -2.94
C ILE A 98 -1.65 -15.80 -1.56
N LEU A 99 -2.50 -16.01 -0.56
CA LEU A 99 -2.25 -15.71 0.86
C LEU A 99 -1.86 -16.99 1.62
N GLY A 100 -1.29 -16.83 2.81
CA GLY A 100 -1.08 -17.92 3.76
C GLY A 100 -0.08 -18.97 3.29
N ILE A 101 0.87 -18.58 2.45
CA ILE A 101 1.93 -19.49 1.99
C ILE A 101 2.85 -19.76 3.18
N GLY A 102 2.86 -21.01 3.66
CA GLY A 102 3.51 -21.41 4.91
C GLY A 102 4.82 -22.17 4.76
N SER A 103 5.26 -22.51 3.53
CA SER A 103 6.50 -23.23 3.30
C SER A 103 7.14 -22.89 1.94
N PRO A 104 8.43 -23.19 1.75
CA PRO A 104 9.10 -23.00 0.46
C PRO A 104 8.45 -23.80 -0.67
N GLU A 105 8.01 -25.03 -0.40
CA GLU A 105 7.36 -25.90 -1.40
C GLU A 105 6.06 -25.25 -1.88
N LYS A 106 5.21 -24.79 -0.93
CA LYS A 106 3.99 -24.07 -1.27
C LYS A 106 4.26 -22.74 -1.98
N ALA A 107 5.38 -22.07 -1.69
CA ALA A 107 5.76 -20.87 -2.41
C ALA A 107 6.09 -21.18 -3.88
N HIS A 108 6.80 -22.27 -4.16
CA HIS A 108 7.08 -22.71 -5.53
C HIS A 108 5.82 -23.12 -6.29
N GLU A 109 4.92 -23.87 -5.65
CA GLU A 109 3.62 -24.24 -6.24
C GLU A 109 2.80 -23.00 -6.58
N SER A 110 2.75 -22.04 -5.66
CA SER A 110 2.04 -20.77 -5.84
C SER A 110 2.63 -19.92 -6.96
N TYR A 111 3.97 -19.89 -7.07
CA TYR A 111 4.68 -19.22 -8.14
C TYR A 111 4.34 -19.84 -9.49
N ALA A 112 4.43 -21.16 -9.60
CA ALA A 112 4.11 -21.88 -10.84
C ALA A 112 2.64 -21.64 -11.25
N LEU A 113 1.73 -21.63 -10.29
CA LEU A 113 0.32 -21.38 -10.52
C LEU A 113 0.07 -19.95 -11.05
N LEU A 114 0.61 -18.92 -10.41
CA LEU A 114 0.48 -17.55 -10.87
C LEU A 114 1.13 -17.35 -12.24
N HIS A 115 2.29 -17.92 -12.45
CA HIS A 115 3.01 -17.82 -13.73
C HIS A 115 2.27 -18.51 -14.88
N SER A 116 1.60 -19.64 -14.61
CA SER A 116 0.78 -20.33 -15.62
C SER A 116 -0.49 -19.56 -15.97
N ARG A 117 -1.11 -18.91 -14.99
CA ARG A 117 -2.33 -18.11 -15.20
C ARG A 117 -2.07 -16.75 -15.83
N HIS A 118 -0.92 -16.17 -15.53
CA HIS A 118 -0.53 -14.83 -15.95
C HIS A 118 0.90 -14.85 -16.55
N PRO A 119 1.07 -15.43 -17.74
CA PRO A 119 2.39 -15.57 -18.34
C PRO A 119 3.06 -14.22 -18.55
N GLY A 120 4.31 -14.10 -18.08
CA GLY A 120 5.10 -12.87 -18.22
C GLY A 120 4.75 -11.74 -17.25
N ALA A 121 3.75 -11.92 -16.37
CA ALA A 121 3.43 -10.90 -15.37
C ALA A 121 4.51 -10.82 -14.28
N ALA A 122 4.83 -9.62 -13.86
CA ALA A 122 5.68 -9.38 -12.71
C ALA A 122 4.99 -9.86 -11.42
N LEU A 123 5.76 -10.44 -10.51
CA LEU A 123 5.29 -10.90 -9.21
C LEU A 123 6.03 -10.19 -8.07
N ILE A 124 5.36 -10.04 -6.95
CA ILE A 124 5.93 -9.58 -5.70
C ILE A 124 5.64 -10.61 -4.61
N ALA A 125 6.68 -10.98 -3.86
CA ALA A 125 6.57 -11.72 -2.61
C ALA A 125 6.61 -10.75 -1.44
N GLN A 126 5.78 -10.97 -0.43
CA GLN A 126 5.72 -10.13 0.75
C GLN A 126 5.46 -10.97 1.99
N ALA A 127 6.13 -10.67 3.11
CA ALA A 127 5.79 -11.25 4.39
C ALA A 127 4.35 -10.87 4.75
N GLN A 128 3.56 -11.86 5.19
CA GLN A 128 2.18 -11.63 5.57
C GLN A 128 2.13 -11.03 6.96
N ALA A 129 1.63 -9.81 7.06
CA ALA A 129 1.35 -9.17 8.34
C ALA A 129 0.04 -9.70 8.92
N SER A 130 -0.05 -9.70 10.24
CA SER A 130 -1.28 -9.96 10.99
C SER A 130 -1.52 -8.82 11.97
N GLY A 131 -2.77 -8.56 12.30
CA GLY A 131 -3.14 -7.51 13.24
C GLY A 131 -4.43 -6.82 12.84
N PHE A 132 -4.65 -5.66 13.46
CA PHE A 132 -5.79 -4.82 13.14
C PHE A 132 -5.52 -4.03 11.87
N GLU A 133 -6.45 -4.10 10.91
CA GLU A 133 -6.29 -3.45 9.61
C GLU A 133 -6.92 -2.07 9.61
N LEU A 134 -6.17 -1.08 9.15
CA LEU A 134 -6.64 0.27 8.89
C LEU A 134 -6.43 0.62 7.42
N ILE A 135 -7.34 1.41 6.88
CA ILE A 135 -7.19 2.06 5.58
C ILE A 135 -6.69 3.47 5.82
N LEU A 136 -5.60 3.82 5.15
CA LEU A 136 -5.11 5.19 5.04
C LEU A 136 -5.02 5.53 3.56
N GLY A 137 -5.78 6.51 3.14
CA GLY A 137 -5.80 6.94 1.74
C GLY A 137 -5.69 8.45 1.63
N MET A 138 -5.34 8.92 0.43
CA MET A 138 -5.37 10.33 0.09
C MET A 138 -6.06 10.49 -1.26
N THR A 139 -6.98 11.45 -1.33
CA THR A 139 -7.66 11.88 -2.56
C THR A 139 -7.51 13.39 -2.71
N THR A 140 -7.66 13.88 -3.92
CA THR A 140 -7.73 15.33 -4.17
C THR A 140 -9.18 15.68 -4.47
N ASP A 141 -9.77 16.46 -3.57
CA ASP A 141 -11.10 17.03 -3.77
C ASP A 141 -10.99 18.29 -4.65
N ALA A 142 -11.98 18.53 -5.50
CA ALA A 142 -11.97 19.65 -6.44
C ALA A 142 -12.03 21.02 -5.75
N ASP A 143 -12.74 21.09 -4.61
CA ASP A 143 -12.97 22.34 -3.90
C ASP A 143 -12.01 22.53 -2.71
N PHE A 144 -11.67 21.42 -2.03
CA PHE A 144 -10.88 21.45 -0.79
C PHE A 144 -9.42 21.01 -0.97
N GLY A 145 -9.03 20.53 -2.17
CA GLY A 145 -7.68 20.04 -2.42
C GLY A 145 -7.41 18.66 -1.81
N PRO A 146 -6.16 18.37 -1.38
CA PRO A 146 -5.83 17.05 -0.86
C PRO A 146 -6.54 16.75 0.46
N MET A 147 -7.11 15.55 0.58
CA MET A 147 -7.83 15.06 1.74
C MET A 147 -7.31 13.68 2.11
N VAL A 148 -7.10 13.44 3.39
CA VAL A 148 -6.65 12.15 3.92
C VAL A 148 -7.85 11.42 4.52
N THR A 149 -8.04 10.18 4.12
CA THR A 149 -9.08 9.30 4.66
C THR A 149 -8.43 8.26 5.57
N VAL A 150 -8.98 8.10 6.77
CA VAL A 150 -8.61 7.07 7.74
C VAL A 150 -9.86 6.26 8.06
N GLY A 151 -9.77 4.94 8.03
CA GLY A 151 -10.91 4.07 8.33
C GLY A 151 -10.48 2.66 8.73
N LEU A 152 -11.46 1.86 9.11
CA LEU A 152 -11.26 0.44 9.34
C LEU A 152 -10.95 -0.28 8.02
N GLY A 153 -10.00 -1.20 8.05
CA GLY A 153 -9.62 -2.03 6.91
C GLY A 153 -10.20 -3.45 6.98
N GLY A 154 -9.78 -4.29 6.03
CA GLY A 154 -10.19 -5.67 5.95
C GLY A 154 -11.70 -5.86 5.86
N ILE A 155 -12.21 -6.92 6.48
CA ILE A 155 -13.64 -7.26 6.51
C ILE A 155 -14.48 -6.18 7.20
N TYR A 156 -13.89 -5.40 8.10
CA TYR A 156 -14.60 -4.35 8.83
C TYR A 156 -14.95 -3.15 7.94
N ALA A 157 -14.15 -2.86 6.93
CA ALA A 157 -14.43 -1.80 5.96
C ALA A 157 -15.75 -2.02 5.21
N GLU A 158 -16.06 -3.26 4.88
CA GLU A 158 -17.29 -3.64 4.17
C GLU A 158 -18.54 -3.56 5.07
N ILE A 159 -18.37 -3.88 6.36
CA ILE A 159 -19.47 -3.96 7.33
C ILE A 159 -19.83 -2.57 7.87
N PHE A 160 -18.84 -1.85 8.36
CA PHE A 160 -19.09 -0.60 9.10
C PHE A 160 -19.06 0.64 8.22
N ARG A 161 -18.26 0.64 7.14
CA ARG A 161 -18.08 1.77 6.21
C ARG A 161 -17.77 3.09 6.92
N GLU A 162 -17.14 2.99 8.10
CA GLU A 162 -16.76 4.13 8.90
C GLU A 162 -15.39 4.62 8.47
N SER A 163 -15.34 5.87 8.05
CA SER A 163 -14.09 6.57 7.74
C SER A 163 -14.18 8.02 8.12
N VAL A 164 -13.04 8.57 8.53
CA VAL A 164 -12.87 9.99 8.82
C VAL A 164 -12.04 10.60 7.69
N VAL A 165 -12.48 11.75 7.19
CA VAL A 165 -11.77 12.52 6.17
C VAL A 165 -11.20 13.78 6.81
N LEU A 166 -9.90 13.98 6.66
CA LEU A 166 -9.15 15.06 7.29
C LEU A 166 -8.41 15.89 6.24
N PRO A 167 -8.52 17.23 6.27
CA PRO A 167 -7.66 18.08 5.46
C PRO A 167 -6.25 18.14 6.04
N PRO A 168 -5.19 17.99 5.24
CA PRO A 168 -3.83 18.23 5.71
C PRO A 168 -3.58 19.74 5.94
N PRO A 169 -2.63 20.12 6.82
CA PRO A 169 -1.76 19.25 7.59
C PRO A 169 -2.46 18.62 8.80
N ILE A 170 -2.22 17.33 9.03
CA ILE A 170 -2.83 16.58 10.13
C ILE A 170 -1.85 16.55 11.30
N GLY A 171 -2.21 17.22 12.39
CA GLY A 171 -1.45 17.16 13.63
C GLY A 171 -1.69 15.87 14.41
N ARG A 172 -0.76 15.53 15.34
CA ARG A 172 -0.86 14.32 16.17
C ARG A 172 -2.22 14.15 16.85
N ASN A 173 -2.74 15.21 17.47
CA ASN A 173 -4.02 15.14 18.18
C ASN A 173 -5.20 14.83 17.26
N ALA A 174 -5.21 15.37 16.04
CA ALA A 174 -6.25 15.07 15.06
C ALA A 174 -6.14 13.62 14.57
N ALA A 175 -4.92 13.12 14.33
CA ALA A 175 -4.69 11.73 13.97
C ALA A 175 -5.12 10.77 15.09
N GLU A 176 -4.76 11.03 16.35
CA GLU A 176 -5.17 10.22 17.50
C GLU A 176 -6.69 10.21 17.70
N THR A 177 -7.36 11.33 17.43
CA THR A 177 -8.83 11.41 17.51
C THR A 177 -9.50 10.61 16.39
N ALA A 178 -8.93 10.60 15.21
CA ALA A 178 -9.46 9.85 14.06
C ALA A 178 -9.31 8.32 14.22
N LEU A 179 -8.41 7.87 15.11
CA LEU A 179 -8.14 6.46 15.38
C LEU A 179 -8.90 5.90 16.61
N ARG A 180 -9.75 6.70 17.25
CA ARG A 180 -10.59 6.30 18.39
C ARG A 180 -12.00 5.94 17.94
#